data_c4652bff75ae2dcd74b611909a777db5
#
_entry.id   c4652bff75ae2dcd74b611909a777db5
#
_cell.length_a   1.000
_cell.length_b   1.000
_cell.length_c   1.000
_cell.angle_alpha   90.00
_cell.angle_beta   90.00
_cell.angle_gamma   90.00
#
_symmetry.space_group_name_H-M   'P 1'
#
loop_
_entity.id
_entity.type
_entity.pdbx_description
1 polymer ?
#
loop_
_entity_poly.entity_id
_entity_poly.type
_entity_poly.pdbx_seq_one_letter_code
_entity_poly.pdbx_strand_id
1 'polypeptide(L)'
;WITSSDDFASWGGASDNYHTEDLNRLIAAVDFISIHTYAFHNSHYNPDYWYNRDPSLSEIEKIDAAMQRAGEFAAGQFNDVKQYMLSLGIDKPIHIGETGWATVSNGYYGAGGSQAADEYKAKKYYDYLRKWSNENGVSCFYFEAFDEQWKDAENPMGSENHFGLFNLQGEAKYALWSLVDDSVFEDLTRDGKPITKSFSGDENSLLSSLNPPQTVIK
;
A
#
# COMPACT_ATOMS: atom_id res chain seq x y z
N TRP A 1 -24.44 10.96 3.93
CA TRP A 1 -23.29 10.98 3.03
C TRP A 1 -23.24 9.67 2.28
N ILE A 2 -23.19 9.73 0.95
CA ILE A 2 -23.23 8.54 0.08
C ILE A 2 -22.02 8.61 -0.85
N THR A 3 -21.33 7.48 -1.02
CA THR A 3 -20.24 7.31 -2.00
C THR A 3 -20.29 5.90 -2.59
N SER A 4 -19.50 5.67 -3.61
CA SER A 4 -19.02 4.36 -4.03
C SER A 4 -17.51 4.26 -3.74
N SER A 5 -17.00 3.06 -3.51
CA SER A 5 -15.58 2.82 -3.29
C SER A 5 -15.07 1.81 -4.30
N ASP A 6 -14.04 2.18 -5.06
CA ASP A 6 -13.52 1.34 -6.16
C ASP A 6 -12.09 1.77 -6.53
N ASP A 7 -11.43 1.00 -7.39
CA ASP A 7 -10.11 1.30 -7.93
C ASP A 7 -10.07 2.70 -8.59
N PHE A 8 -8.93 3.37 -8.47
CA PHE A 8 -8.73 4.71 -9.06
C PHE A 8 -9.04 4.76 -10.56
N ALA A 9 -8.83 3.66 -11.29
CA ALA A 9 -9.15 3.57 -12.71
C ALA A 9 -10.67 3.70 -12.95
N SER A 10 -11.49 3.03 -12.14
CA SER A 10 -12.95 3.11 -12.20
C SER A 10 -13.46 4.53 -11.96
N TRP A 11 -12.70 5.35 -11.24
CA TRP A 11 -12.97 6.78 -11.02
C TRP A 11 -12.36 7.71 -12.08
N GLY A 12 -11.85 7.15 -13.19
CA GLY A 12 -11.34 7.89 -14.33
C GLY A 12 -9.86 8.28 -14.25
N GLY A 13 -9.12 7.77 -13.25
CA GLY A 13 -7.72 8.13 -13.07
C GLY A 13 -6.73 7.40 -13.97
N ALA A 14 -7.14 6.38 -14.73
CA ALA A 14 -6.19 5.57 -15.52
C ALA A 14 -6.07 6.01 -16.98
N SER A 15 -7.20 6.18 -17.66
CA SER A 15 -7.22 6.56 -19.09
C SER A 15 -8.61 7.03 -19.53
N ASP A 16 -8.66 7.66 -20.71
CA ASP A 16 -9.89 8.15 -21.31
C ASP A 16 -10.95 7.06 -21.56
N ASN A 17 -10.56 5.79 -21.63
CA ASN A 17 -11.50 4.69 -21.77
C ASN A 17 -12.47 4.55 -20.60
N TYR A 18 -12.11 5.07 -19.44
CA TYR A 18 -12.97 5.11 -18.25
C TYR A 18 -13.85 6.36 -18.19
N HIS A 19 -13.61 7.38 -19.05
CA HIS A 19 -14.34 8.65 -19.08
C HIS A 19 -15.69 8.47 -19.77
N THR A 20 -16.65 7.91 -19.04
CA THR A 20 -18.00 7.63 -19.56
C THR A 20 -19.03 8.60 -19.00
N GLU A 21 -20.16 8.75 -19.70
CA GLU A 21 -21.27 9.58 -19.21
C GLU A 21 -21.84 9.07 -17.88
N ASP A 22 -21.87 7.73 -17.69
CA ASP A 22 -22.34 7.12 -16.45
C ASP A 22 -21.39 7.42 -15.28
N LEU A 23 -20.07 7.39 -15.48
CA LEU A 23 -19.11 7.82 -14.48
C LEU A 23 -19.28 9.30 -14.13
N ASN A 24 -19.46 10.16 -15.13
CA ASN A 24 -19.70 11.59 -14.89
C ASN A 24 -20.94 11.82 -14.03
N ARG A 25 -22.02 11.09 -14.29
CA ARG A 25 -23.24 11.11 -13.49
C ARG A 25 -23.03 10.60 -12.08
N LEU A 26 -22.25 9.52 -11.92
CA LEU A 26 -21.91 8.98 -10.61
C LEU A 26 -21.09 10.00 -9.79
N ILE A 27 -20.03 10.59 -10.37
CA ILE A 27 -19.21 11.63 -9.73
C ILE A 27 -20.09 12.83 -9.30
N ALA A 28 -21.05 13.22 -10.12
CA ALA A 28 -21.97 14.30 -9.78
C ALA A 28 -22.92 13.94 -8.64
N ALA A 29 -23.33 12.67 -8.52
CA ALA A 29 -24.34 12.21 -7.59
C ALA A 29 -23.82 11.91 -6.17
N VAL A 30 -22.58 11.44 -6.03
CA VAL A 30 -22.00 11.08 -4.72
C VAL A 30 -21.62 12.32 -3.91
N ASP A 31 -21.57 12.20 -2.57
CA ASP A 31 -21.13 13.30 -1.70
C ASP A 31 -19.61 13.46 -1.67
N PHE A 32 -18.87 12.36 -1.84
CA PHE A 32 -17.42 12.31 -1.93
C PHE A 32 -16.98 11.10 -2.77
N ILE A 33 -15.74 11.10 -3.24
CA ILE A 33 -15.13 9.98 -3.97
C ILE A 33 -14.30 9.14 -2.99
N SER A 34 -14.39 7.81 -3.06
CA SER A 34 -13.56 6.88 -2.31
C SER A 34 -12.78 6.00 -3.30
N ILE A 35 -11.47 6.22 -3.37
CA ILE A 35 -10.60 5.50 -4.32
C ILE A 35 -9.77 4.42 -3.63
N HIS A 36 -9.44 3.36 -4.36
CA HIS A 36 -8.43 2.39 -3.96
C HIS A 36 -7.14 2.64 -4.75
N THR A 37 -6.00 2.66 -4.07
CA THR A 37 -4.68 2.85 -4.68
C THR A 37 -3.72 1.76 -4.19
N TYR A 38 -3.37 0.83 -5.07
CA TYR A 38 -2.50 -0.29 -4.72
C TYR A 38 -1.24 -0.35 -5.58
N ALA A 39 -0.24 0.45 -5.20
CA ALA A 39 1.06 0.40 -5.85
C ALA A 39 1.72 -1.00 -5.75
N PHE A 40 1.42 -1.78 -4.70
CA PHE A 40 1.92 -3.14 -4.54
C PHE A 40 1.69 -4.01 -5.78
N HIS A 41 0.47 -4.07 -6.29
CA HIS A 41 0.11 -4.86 -7.46
C HIS A 41 0.84 -4.38 -8.71
N ASN A 42 1.09 -3.08 -8.82
CA ASN A 42 1.80 -2.47 -9.94
C ASN A 42 3.31 -2.77 -9.94
N SER A 43 3.89 -3.33 -8.88
CA SER A 43 5.24 -3.89 -8.91
C SER A 43 5.37 -5.05 -9.94
N HIS A 44 4.23 -5.64 -10.36
CA HIS A 44 4.13 -6.65 -11.39
C HIS A 44 3.50 -6.11 -12.68
N TYR A 45 2.32 -5.47 -12.59
CA TYR A 45 1.54 -5.06 -13.77
C TYR A 45 2.09 -3.84 -14.49
N ASN A 46 2.68 -2.88 -13.74
CA ASN A 46 3.28 -1.65 -14.27
C ASN A 46 4.62 -1.37 -13.56
N PRO A 47 5.64 -2.23 -13.77
CA PRO A 47 6.83 -2.28 -12.92
C PRO A 47 7.85 -1.15 -13.16
N ASP A 48 7.57 -0.18 -14.02
CA ASP A 48 8.54 0.87 -14.35
C ASP A 48 9.00 1.66 -13.13
N TYR A 49 8.12 1.92 -12.17
CA TYR A 49 8.48 2.57 -10.91
C TYR A 49 9.29 1.64 -9.98
N TRP A 50 9.10 0.32 -10.11
CA TRP A 50 9.73 -0.69 -9.26
C TRP A 50 11.21 -0.85 -9.55
N TYR A 51 11.60 -0.85 -10.83
CA TYR A 51 12.99 -1.08 -11.23
C TYR A 51 13.93 -0.01 -10.71
N ASN A 52 15.11 -0.43 -10.20
CA ASN A 52 16.21 0.47 -9.94
C ASN A 52 16.91 0.87 -11.25
N ARG A 53 17.34 2.14 -11.33
CA ARG A 53 18.04 2.70 -12.51
C ARG A 53 19.48 3.10 -12.19
N ASP A 54 19.87 3.08 -10.92
CA ASP A 54 21.20 3.47 -10.46
C ASP A 54 21.96 2.24 -9.91
N PRO A 55 22.97 1.73 -10.64
CA PRO A 55 23.73 0.58 -10.20
C PRO A 55 24.66 0.86 -9.01
N SER A 56 24.88 2.12 -8.65
CA SER A 56 25.76 2.52 -7.56
C SER A 56 25.12 2.40 -6.17
N LEU A 57 23.78 2.28 -6.12
CA LEU A 57 23.06 2.18 -4.86
C LEU A 57 23.30 0.82 -4.18
N SER A 58 23.43 0.84 -2.86
CA SER A 58 23.37 -0.35 -2.02
C SER A 58 21.98 -1.01 -2.10
N GLU A 59 21.85 -2.25 -1.63
CA GLU A 59 20.58 -2.98 -1.67
C GLU A 59 19.46 -2.26 -0.93
N ILE A 60 19.75 -1.71 0.25
CA ILE A 60 18.78 -0.93 1.03
C ILE A 60 18.38 0.36 0.30
N GLU A 61 19.34 1.09 -0.26
CA GLU A 61 19.04 2.32 -1.01
C GLU A 61 18.19 2.03 -2.26
N LYS A 62 18.40 0.89 -2.93
CA LYS A 62 17.53 0.44 -4.04
C LYS A 62 16.09 0.22 -3.58
N ILE A 63 15.91 -0.43 -2.41
CA ILE A 63 14.60 -0.66 -1.83
C ILE A 63 13.97 0.69 -1.45
N ASP A 64 14.67 1.53 -0.72
CA ASP A 64 14.15 2.82 -0.28
C ASP A 64 13.73 3.71 -1.46
N ALA A 65 14.53 3.76 -2.51
CA ALA A 65 14.20 4.50 -3.72
C ALA A 65 12.97 3.93 -4.45
N ALA A 66 12.81 2.60 -4.49
CA ALA A 66 11.63 1.97 -5.08
C ALA A 66 10.38 2.25 -4.24
N MET A 67 10.48 2.21 -2.91
CA MET A 67 9.35 2.47 -2.03
C MET A 67 8.94 3.94 -2.03
N GLN A 68 9.89 4.86 -2.18
CA GLN A 68 9.58 6.28 -2.42
C GLN A 68 8.74 6.44 -3.69
N ARG A 69 9.17 5.82 -4.81
CA ARG A 69 8.42 5.85 -6.07
C ARG A 69 7.06 5.14 -5.98
N ALA A 70 6.95 4.07 -5.18
CA ALA A 70 5.67 3.40 -4.93
C ALA A 70 4.66 4.34 -4.25
N GLY A 71 5.10 5.10 -3.26
CA GLY A 71 4.27 6.12 -2.61
C GLY A 71 3.89 7.25 -3.57
N GLU A 72 4.85 7.76 -4.37
CA GLU A 72 4.60 8.77 -5.40
C GLU A 72 3.61 8.26 -6.46
N PHE A 73 3.69 6.98 -6.82
CA PHE A 73 2.77 6.35 -7.76
C PHE A 73 1.33 6.34 -7.22
N ALA A 74 1.13 5.95 -5.96
CA ALA A 74 -0.18 5.98 -5.32
C ALA A 74 -0.74 7.42 -5.18
N ALA A 75 0.11 8.38 -4.80
CA ALA A 75 -0.25 9.79 -4.77
C ALA A 75 -0.59 10.34 -6.16
N GLY A 76 0.10 9.86 -7.20
CA GLY A 76 -0.20 10.15 -8.59
C GLY A 76 -1.61 9.69 -8.99
N GLN A 77 -1.97 8.46 -8.67
CA GLN A 77 -3.31 7.91 -8.91
C GLN A 77 -4.43 8.76 -8.28
N PHE A 78 -4.21 9.23 -7.04
CA PHE A 78 -5.12 10.16 -6.39
C PHE A 78 -5.25 11.49 -7.17
N ASN A 79 -4.12 12.04 -7.59
CA ASN A 79 -4.11 13.30 -8.34
C ASN A 79 -4.78 13.16 -9.72
N ASP A 80 -4.62 12.03 -10.41
CA ASP A 80 -5.25 11.76 -11.70
C ASP A 80 -6.78 11.77 -11.58
N VAL A 81 -7.33 11.09 -10.56
CA VAL A 81 -8.78 11.15 -10.28
C VAL A 81 -9.23 12.57 -9.96
N LYS A 82 -8.46 13.31 -9.16
CA LYS A 82 -8.77 14.70 -8.82
C LYS A 82 -8.80 15.58 -10.06
N GLN A 83 -7.83 15.44 -10.96
CA GLN A 83 -7.78 16.22 -12.19
C GLN A 83 -8.97 15.88 -13.10
N TYR A 84 -9.34 14.60 -13.22
CA TYR A 84 -10.52 14.20 -13.99
C TYR A 84 -11.80 14.82 -13.42
N MET A 85 -12.05 14.71 -12.12
CA MET A 85 -13.20 15.31 -11.45
C MET A 85 -13.27 16.83 -11.69
N LEU A 86 -12.14 17.53 -11.54
CA LEU A 86 -12.06 18.98 -11.79
C LEU A 86 -12.31 19.33 -13.25
N SER A 87 -11.94 18.49 -14.21
CA SER A 87 -12.22 18.69 -15.63
C SER A 87 -13.72 18.68 -15.94
N LEU A 88 -14.52 18.02 -15.12
CA LEU A 88 -15.98 18.01 -15.17
C LEU A 88 -16.62 19.25 -14.52
N GLY A 89 -15.82 20.17 -13.98
CA GLY A 89 -16.29 21.32 -13.20
C GLY A 89 -16.83 20.95 -11.81
N ILE A 90 -16.46 19.79 -11.31
CA ILE A 90 -16.88 19.27 -10.00
C ILE A 90 -15.67 19.33 -9.05
N ASP A 91 -15.90 19.81 -7.81
CA ASP A 91 -14.89 19.80 -6.74
C ASP A 91 -15.54 19.22 -5.47
N LYS A 92 -15.14 17.99 -5.13
CA LYS A 92 -15.62 17.23 -3.97
C LYS A 92 -14.45 16.62 -3.20
N PRO A 93 -14.64 16.28 -1.92
CA PRO A 93 -13.63 15.53 -1.18
C PRO A 93 -13.32 14.18 -1.87
N ILE A 94 -12.05 13.82 -1.87
CA ILE A 94 -11.60 12.49 -2.29
C ILE A 94 -10.90 11.87 -1.10
N HIS A 95 -11.28 10.64 -0.76
CA HIS A 95 -10.67 9.82 0.28
C HIS A 95 -9.94 8.65 -0.37
N ILE A 96 -8.83 8.23 0.19
CA ILE A 96 -8.25 6.92 -0.11
C ILE A 96 -9.01 5.92 0.77
N GLY A 97 -9.96 5.20 0.16
CA GLY A 97 -10.80 4.21 0.83
C GLY A 97 -10.05 2.92 1.12
N GLU A 98 -9.07 2.60 0.26
CA GLU A 98 -8.16 1.48 0.50
C GLU A 98 -6.79 1.77 -0.10
N THR A 99 -5.76 1.37 0.64
CA THR A 99 -4.39 1.25 0.18
C THR A 99 -3.62 0.31 1.10
N GLY A 100 -2.61 -0.38 0.61
CA GLY A 100 -1.85 -1.29 1.45
C GLY A 100 -0.65 -1.89 0.74
N TRP A 101 0.13 -2.65 1.51
CA TRP A 101 1.31 -3.36 1.03
C TRP A 101 1.42 -4.71 1.72
N ALA A 102 1.35 -5.79 0.95
CA ALA A 102 1.47 -7.14 1.50
C ALA A 102 2.89 -7.41 2.03
N THR A 103 2.97 -8.17 3.11
CA THR A 103 4.24 -8.54 3.75
C THR A 103 4.76 -9.92 3.36
N VAL A 104 3.89 -10.74 2.76
CA VAL A 104 4.22 -12.06 2.20
C VAL A 104 3.56 -12.17 0.83
N SER A 105 4.21 -12.84 -0.09
CA SER A 105 3.62 -13.28 -1.36
C SER A 105 4.35 -14.54 -1.85
N ASN A 106 3.70 -15.26 -2.77
CA ASN A 106 4.27 -16.46 -3.40
C ASN A 106 5.34 -16.16 -4.47
N GLY A 107 5.94 -14.96 -4.45
CA GLY A 107 6.95 -14.51 -5.43
C GLY A 107 6.38 -13.96 -6.72
N TYR A 108 5.05 -13.80 -6.83
CA TYR A 108 4.40 -13.25 -8.02
C TYR A 108 4.67 -11.75 -8.21
N TYR A 109 4.69 -10.99 -7.10
CA TYR A 109 4.93 -9.54 -7.13
C TYR A 109 6.40 -9.20 -6.92
N GLY A 110 6.83 -8.14 -7.59
CA GLY A 110 8.22 -7.74 -7.70
C GLY A 110 8.84 -8.25 -9.00
N ALA A 111 8.68 -7.49 -10.09
CA ALA A 111 9.18 -7.87 -11.40
C ALA A 111 10.70 -8.14 -11.43
N GLY A 112 11.14 -8.94 -12.39
CA GLY A 112 12.57 -9.18 -12.66
C GLY A 112 13.27 -10.07 -11.62
N GLY A 113 12.54 -10.93 -10.90
CA GLY A 113 13.10 -11.84 -9.91
C GLY A 113 13.38 -11.22 -8.55
N SER A 114 12.96 -9.98 -8.33
CA SER A 114 12.91 -9.34 -7.01
C SER A 114 11.66 -9.77 -6.24
N GLN A 115 11.55 -9.34 -4.99
CA GLN A 115 10.39 -9.60 -4.15
C GLN A 115 9.81 -8.29 -3.62
N ALA A 116 8.53 -8.03 -3.92
CA ALA A 116 7.86 -6.82 -3.43
C ALA A 116 7.42 -6.97 -1.97
N ALA A 117 6.98 -8.16 -1.58
CA ALA A 117 6.38 -8.40 -0.27
C ALA A 117 7.42 -8.64 0.81
N ASP A 118 7.52 -7.77 1.78
CA ASP A 118 8.15 -7.93 3.09
C ASP A 118 7.73 -6.80 4.03
N GLU A 119 8.03 -6.96 5.32
CA GLU A 119 7.61 -5.98 6.35
C GLU A 119 8.37 -4.65 6.28
N TYR A 120 9.62 -4.65 5.77
CA TYR A 120 10.39 -3.41 5.60
C TYR A 120 9.75 -2.52 4.54
N LYS A 121 9.44 -3.09 3.38
CA LYS A 121 8.78 -2.36 2.29
C LYS A 121 7.38 -1.91 2.68
N ALA A 122 6.61 -2.77 3.37
CA ALA A 122 5.30 -2.41 3.90
C ALA A 122 5.37 -1.20 4.85
N LYS A 123 6.38 -1.16 5.75
CA LYS A 123 6.63 0.00 6.61
C LYS A 123 6.93 1.26 5.83
N LYS A 124 7.83 1.21 4.83
CA LYS A 124 8.19 2.37 4.01
C LYS A 124 6.98 2.94 3.26
N TYR A 125 6.14 2.07 2.72
CA TYR A 125 4.90 2.47 2.06
C TYR A 125 3.89 3.08 3.03
N TYR A 126 3.69 2.45 4.19
CA TYR A 126 2.84 2.95 5.25
C TYR A 126 3.26 4.35 5.72
N ASP A 127 4.55 4.52 6.02
CA ASP A 127 5.11 5.80 6.50
C ASP A 127 4.94 6.90 5.44
N TYR A 128 5.20 6.57 4.16
CA TYR A 128 5.01 7.52 3.06
C TYR A 128 3.56 7.99 2.96
N LEU A 129 2.60 7.05 2.87
CA LEU A 129 1.20 7.41 2.67
C LEU A 129 0.60 8.12 3.88
N ARG A 130 0.98 7.71 5.09
CA ARG A 130 0.57 8.40 6.31
C ARG A 130 1.07 9.84 6.34
N LYS A 131 2.33 10.07 5.97
CA LYS A 131 2.90 11.42 5.88
C LYS A 131 2.18 12.23 4.80
N TRP A 132 2.11 11.70 3.58
CA TRP A 132 1.51 12.39 2.44
C TRP A 132 0.03 12.74 2.69
N SER A 133 -0.76 11.80 3.20
CA SER A 133 -2.18 12.04 3.48
C SER A 133 -2.38 13.12 4.56
N ASN A 134 -1.56 13.11 5.62
CA ASN A 134 -1.61 14.15 6.64
C ASN A 134 -1.23 15.53 6.09
N GLU A 135 -0.18 15.63 5.28
CA GLU A 135 0.28 16.88 4.67
C GLU A 135 -0.73 17.45 3.66
N ASN A 136 -1.53 16.59 3.03
CA ASN A 136 -2.53 17.00 2.04
C ASN A 136 -3.97 17.04 2.60
N GLY A 137 -4.18 16.74 3.87
CA GLY A 137 -5.51 16.73 4.49
C GLY A 137 -6.45 15.66 3.91
N VAL A 138 -5.91 14.52 3.45
CA VAL A 138 -6.63 13.41 2.82
C VAL A 138 -6.88 12.31 3.85
N SER A 139 -8.13 11.86 3.99
CA SER A 139 -8.42 10.64 4.76
C SER A 139 -7.90 9.43 3.99
N CYS A 140 -7.16 8.57 4.71
CA CYS A 140 -6.56 7.36 4.15
C CYS A 140 -6.83 6.18 5.06
N PHE A 141 -7.50 5.16 4.53
CA PHE A 141 -7.74 3.89 5.20
C PHE A 141 -6.72 2.88 4.71
N TYR A 142 -5.80 2.53 5.60
CA TYR A 142 -4.77 1.54 5.29
C TYR A 142 -5.31 0.13 5.45
N PHE A 143 -5.24 -0.63 4.41
CA PHE A 143 -5.68 -2.02 4.34
C PHE A 143 -4.49 -2.94 4.62
N GLU A 144 -4.46 -3.70 5.73
CA GLU A 144 -5.56 -3.83 6.69
C GLU A 144 -5.02 -4.01 8.12
N ALA A 145 -5.90 -4.17 9.13
CA ALA A 145 -5.44 -4.30 10.51
C ALA A 145 -4.77 -5.65 10.77
N PHE A 146 -5.35 -6.76 10.33
CA PHE A 146 -4.89 -8.12 10.61
C PHE A 146 -4.74 -8.93 9.33
N ASP A 147 -3.79 -9.87 9.32
CA ASP A 147 -3.74 -10.91 8.30
C ASP A 147 -5.00 -11.77 8.33
N GLU A 148 -5.55 -12.10 7.14
CA GLU A 148 -6.82 -12.81 7.00
C GLU A 148 -6.71 -13.99 6.03
N GLN A 149 -6.47 -15.20 6.55
CA GLN A 149 -6.22 -16.41 5.76
C GLN A 149 -7.43 -16.91 4.95
N TRP A 150 -8.61 -16.39 5.18
CA TRP A 150 -9.81 -16.78 4.47
C TRP A 150 -9.95 -16.13 3.09
N LYS A 151 -9.22 -15.04 2.83
CA LYS A 151 -9.29 -14.30 1.56
C LYS A 151 -8.75 -15.10 0.37
N ASP A 152 -7.67 -15.84 0.61
CA ASP A 152 -7.09 -16.77 -0.37
C ASP A 152 -6.68 -18.06 0.35
N ALA A 153 -7.69 -18.80 0.82
CA ALA A 153 -7.52 -19.97 1.68
C ALA A 153 -6.77 -21.12 0.98
N GLU A 154 -6.87 -21.22 -0.35
CA GLU A 154 -6.19 -22.24 -1.14
C GLU A 154 -4.73 -21.92 -1.40
N ASN A 155 -4.33 -20.67 -1.21
CA ASN A 155 -2.97 -20.19 -1.39
C ASN A 155 -2.47 -19.45 -0.13
N PRO A 156 -2.13 -20.16 0.95
CA PRO A 156 -1.78 -19.55 2.24
C PRO A 156 -0.64 -18.54 2.20
N MET A 157 0.25 -18.63 1.18
CA MET A 157 1.34 -17.68 0.94
C MET A 157 0.98 -16.60 -0.08
N GLY A 158 -0.27 -16.54 -0.50
CA GLY A 158 -0.77 -15.48 -1.40
C GLY A 158 -0.82 -14.13 -0.69
N SER A 159 -0.59 -13.07 -1.46
CA SER A 159 -0.52 -11.70 -0.91
C SER A 159 -1.80 -11.27 -0.20
N GLU A 160 -2.97 -11.72 -0.69
CA GLU A 160 -4.28 -11.33 -0.15
C GLU A 160 -4.46 -11.69 1.32
N ASN A 161 -3.73 -12.71 1.80
CA ASN A 161 -3.76 -13.13 3.20
C ASN A 161 -2.86 -12.31 4.12
N HIS A 162 -2.03 -11.39 3.59
CA HIS A 162 -0.88 -10.84 4.30
C HIS A 162 -0.74 -9.30 4.22
N PHE A 163 -1.84 -8.60 4.02
CA PHE A 163 -1.87 -7.13 4.06
C PHE A 163 -1.94 -6.55 5.49
N GLY A 164 -2.20 -7.38 6.50
CA GLY A 164 -2.37 -6.94 7.88
C GLY A 164 -1.16 -6.19 8.45
N LEU A 165 -1.43 -5.22 9.30
CA LEU A 165 -0.42 -4.57 10.16
C LEU A 165 -0.04 -5.45 11.37
N PHE A 166 -0.93 -6.39 11.71
CA PHE A 166 -0.68 -7.48 12.67
C PHE A 166 -0.78 -8.83 11.97
N ASN A 167 0.11 -9.75 12.34
CA ASN A 167 0.02 -11.12 11.83
C ASN A 167 -1.03 -11.95 12.59
N LEU A 168 -1.22 -13.22 12.17
CA LEU A 168 -2.21 -14.12 12.80
C LEU A 168 -1.93 -14.42 14.27
N GLN A 169 -0.68 -14.33 14.70
CA GLN A 169 -0.27 -14.53 16.10
C GLN A 169 -0.54 -13.29 16.96
N GLY A 170 -0.95 -12.18 16.36
CA GLY A 170 -1.18 -10.91 17.03
C GLY A 170 0.12 -10.11 17.22
N GLU A 171 1.20 -10.48 16.54
CA GLU A 171 2.42 -9.69 16.55
C GLU A 171 2.28 -8.47 15.63
N ALA A 172 2.71 -7.32 16.12
CA ALA A 172 2.81 -6.10 15.35
C ALA A 172 3.94 -6.23 14.32
N LYS A 173 3.62 -6.04 13.04
CA LYS A 173 4.61 -6.02 11.98
C LYS A 173 5.45 -4.74 12.03
N TYR A 174 6.55 -4.68 11.30
CA TYR A 174 7.58 -3.65 11.40
C TYR A 174 7.03 -2.22 11.32
N ALA A 175 5.97 -1.99 10.56
CA ALA A 175 5.29 -0.68 10.48
C ALA A 175 4.82 -0.14 11.84
N LEU A 176 4.54 -1.03 12.80
CA LEU A 176 4.01 -0.68 14.12
C LEU A 176 5.00 -0.88 15.27
N TRP A 177 6.24 -1.28 15.02
CA TRP A 177 7.18 -1.57 16.10
C TRP A 177 7.43 -0.39 17.04
N SER A 178 7.49 0.83 16.52
CA SER A 178 7.64 2.02 17.36
C SER A 178 6.46 2.21 18.32
N LEU A 179 5.25 1.85 17.90
CA LEU A 179 4.06 1.92 18.76
C LEU A 179 4.08 0.87 19.87
N VAL A 180 4.71 -0.30 19.61
CA VAL A 180 4.96 -1.30 20.67
C VAL A 180 5.98 -0.75 21.66
N ASP A 181 7.09 -0.13 21.19
CA ASP A 181 8.10 0.48 22.06
C ASP A 181 7.53 1.63 22.90
N ASP A 182 6.62 2.39 22.32
CA ASP A 182 5.93 3.50 22.99
C ASP A 182 4.76 3.03 23.90
N SER A 183 4.63 1.71 24.14
CA SER A 183 3.58 1.09 24.97
C SER A 183 2.14 1.43 24.55
N VAL A 184 1.91 1.78 23.27
CA VAL A 184 0.57 2.12 22.76
C VAL A 184 -0.41 0.94 22.87
N PHE A 185 0.13 -0.29 22.84
CA PHE A 185 -0.65 -1.54 22.89
C PHE A 185 -0.55 -2.26 24.24
N GLU A 186 -0.07 -1.61 25.32
CA GLU A 186 0.23 -2.27 26.60
C GLU A 186 -0.98 -3.01 27.20
N ASP A 187 -2.17 -2.41 27.08
CA ASP A 187 -3.43 -2.99 27.61
C ASP A 187 -4.18 -3.86 26.59
N LEU A 188 -3.63 -4.05 25.40
CA LEU A 188 -4.26 -4.83 24.35
C LEU A 188 -3.68 -6.25 24.27
N THR A 189 -4.58 -7.20 24.05
CA THR A 189 -4.20 -8.62 23.89
C THR A 189 -4.90 -9.22 22.69
N ARG A 190 -4.25 -10.20 22.08
CA ARG A 190 -4.88 -11.12 21.13
C ARG A 190 -4.88 -12.53 21.75
N ASP A 191 -6.07 -13.12 21.87
CA ASP A 191 -6.24 -14.44 22.52
C ASP A 191 -5.59 -14.53 23.92
N GLY A 192 -5.64 -13.44 24.69
CA GLY A 192 -5.04 -13.33 26.03
C GLY A 192 -3.52 -13.16 26.04
N LYS A 193 -2.88 -13.01 24.89
CA LYS A 193 -1.43 -12.75 24.76
C LYS A 193 -1.18 -11.27 24.49
N PRO A 194 -0.17 -10.66 25.10
CA PRO A 194 0.18 -9.27 24.81
C PRO A 194 0.64 -9.12 23.36
N ILE A 195 0.46 -7.91 22.82
CA ILE A 195 0.98 -7.55 21.51
C ILE A 195 2.50 -7.43 21.59
N THR A 196 3.18 -8.19 20.74
CA THR A 196 4.65 -8.18 20.62
C THR A 196 5.07 -7.82 19.18
N LYS A 197 6.36 -7.63 18.96
CA LYS A 197 6.91 -7.38 17.62
C LYS A 197 7.11 -8.68 16.85
N SER A 198 6.83 -8.67 15.55
CA SER A 198 7.30 -9.70 14.62
C SER A 198 8.83 -9.84 14.68
N PHE A 199 9.39 -10.93 14.17
CA PHE A 199 10.82 -11.24 14.25
C PHE A 199 11.40 -11.17 15.68
N SER A 200 10.57 -11.32 16.73
CA SER A 200 10.95 -11.09 18.13
C SER A 200 11.61 -9.73 18.39
N GLY A 201 11.34 -8.73 17.56
CA GLY A 201 11.92 -7.39 17.61
C GLY A 201 13.36 -7.32 17.10
N ASP A 202 13.89 -8.37 16.45
CA ASP A 202 15.23 -8.38 15.86
C ASP A 202 15.24 -7.80 14.44
N GLU A 203 15.67 -6.56 14.34
CA GLU A 203 15.78 -5.83 13.07
C GLU A 203 16.82 -6.46 12.12
N ASN A 204 17.89 -7.06 12.64
CA ASN A 204 18.88 -7.71 11.78
C ASN A 204 18.28 -8.93 11.07
N SER A 205 17.46 -9.70 11.76
CA SER A 205 16.73 -10.83 11.16
C SER A 205 15.78 -10.36 10.06
N LEU A 206 15.05 -9.27 10.27
CA LEU A 206 14.17 -8.66 9.28
C LEU A 206 14.98 -8.19 8.05
N LEU A 207 16.05 -7.43 8.26
CA LEU A 207 16.85 -6.86 7.16
C LEU A 207 17.60 -7.94 6.36
N SER A 208 17.98 -9.05 6.98
CA SER A 208 18.70 -10.14 6.30
C SER A 208 17.86 -10.90 5.26
N SER A 209 16.53 -10.74 5.29
CA SER A 209 15.59 -11.41 4.38
C SER A 209 15.22 -10.56 3.16
N LEU A 210 15.71 -9.33 3.07
CA LEU A 210 15.29 -8.40 2.02
C LEU A 210 15.84 -8.79 0.65
N ASN A 211 14.98 -8.65 -0.37
CA ASN A 211 15.34 -8.85 -1.77
C ASN A 211 15.04 -7.55 -2.55
N PRO A 212 16.09 -6.84 -3.02
CA PRO A 212 15.93 -5.54 -3.65
C PRO A 212 15.35 -5.64 -5.06
N PRO A 213 14.75 -4.55 -5.56
CA PRO A 213 14.37 -4.42 -6.96
C PRO A 213 15.56 -4.61 -7.90
N GLN A 214 15.30 -5.27 -9.02
CA GLN A 214 16.33 -5.47 -10.06
C GLN A 214 16.81 -4.13 -10.61
N THR A 215 18.12 -4.03 -10.85
CA THR A 215 18.70 -2.90 -11.57
C THR A 215 18.57 -3.14 -13.08
N VAL A 216 17.89 -2.23 -13.77
CA VAL A 216 17.70 -2.24 -15.23
C VAL A 216 18.30 -0.96 -15.79
N ILE A 217 19.39 -1.08 -16.55
CA ILE A 217 20.04 0.03 -17.27
C ILE A 217 19.41 0.06 -18.67
N LYS A 218 18.75 1.18 -18.99
CA LYS A 218 18.24 1.44 -20.34
C LYS A 218 19.32 2.06 -21.19
#